data_c6983fe19180421c4ef42f5d33bfc0dd
#
_entry.id   c6983fe19180421c4ef42f5d33bfc0dd
#
_cell.length_a   1.000
_cell.length_b   1.000
_cell.length_c   1.000
_cell.angle_alpha   90.00
_cell.angle_beta   90.00
_cell.angle_gamma   90.00
#
_symmetry.space_group_name_H-M   'P 1'
#
loop_
_entity.id
_entity.type
_entity.pdbx_description
1 polymer ?
#
loop_
_entity_poly.entity_id
_entity_poly.type
_entity_poly.pdbx_seq_one_letter_code
_entity_poly.pdbx_strand_id
1 'polypeptide(L)'
;MTVGELLKEYRIKQNKNQQEFSAGIVSQSYYSKVEKNMHRITADDLLLLLTHNAIPVKNFFEKLEIDPHQQQLNQVNALFEEVTKANYSDNSLAKIKKIKEK
;
A
#
# COMPACT_ATOMS: atom_id res chain seq x y z
N MET A 1 13.60 -3.02 2.31
CA MET A 1 12.40 -3.68 1.77
C MET A 1 11.63 -2.70 0.90
N THR A 2 11.21 -3.14 -0.27
CA THR A 2 10.43 -2.29 -1.16
C THR A 2 8.94 -2.38 -0.84
N VAL A 3 8.16 -1.45 -1.38
CA VAL A 3 6.70 -1.50 -1.26
C VAL A 3 6.16 -2.83 -1.79
N GLY A 4 6.65 -3.25 -2.96
CA GLY A 4 6.22 -4.51 -3.56
C GLY A 4 6.55 -5.72 -2.70
N GLU A 5 7.74 -5.74 -2.13
CA GLU A 5 8.16 -6.83 -1.23
C GLU A 5 7.28 -6.89 0.02
N LEU A 6 6.97 -5.75 0.60
CA LEU A 6 6.13 -5.72 1.79
C LEU A 6 4.68 -6.12 1.48
N LEU A 7 4.16 -5.68 0.34
CA LEU A 7 2.84 -6.14 -0.11
C LEU A 7 2.80 -7.65 -0.24
N LYS A 8 3.83 -8.22 -0.85
CA LYS A 8 3.94 -9.67 -0.99
C LYS A 8 3.97 -10.37 0.36
N GLU A 9 4.71 -9.82 1.31
CA GLU A 9 4.79 -10.37 2.66
C GLU A 9 3.42 -10.42 3.33
N TYR A 10 2.67 -9.32 3.27
CA TYR A 10 1.31 -9.30 3.82
C TYR A 10 0.40 -10.27 3.09
N ARG A 11 0.51 -10.33 1.77
CA ARG A 11 -0.31 -11.26 0.97
C ARG A 11 -0.09 -12.70 1.40
N ILE A 12 1.16 -13.11 1.54
CA ILE A 12 1.50 -14.48 1.94
C ILE A 12 1.00 -14.76 3.34
N LYS A 13 1.15 -13.82 4.27
CA LYS A 13 0.64 -13.97 5.63
C LYS A 13 -0.86 -14.15 5.68
N GLN A 14 -1.57 -13.55 4.73
CA GLN A 14 -3.02 -13.68 4.67
C GLN A 14 -3.47 -14.88 3.86
N ASN A 15 -2.55 -15.69 3.38
CA ASN A 15 -2.83 -16.87 2.55
C ASN A 15 -3.65 -16.53 1.30
N LYS A 16 -3.33 -15.39 0.68
CA LYS A 16 -3.99 -14.93 -0.53
C LYS A 16 -3.08 -15.08 -1.73
N ASN A 17 -3.68 -15.39 -2.89
CA ASN A 17 -2.95 -15.30 -4.14
C ASN A 17 -2.98 -13.85 -4.65
N GLN A 18 -2.26 -13.59 -5.74
CA GLN A 18 -2.18 -12.24 -6.29
C GLN A 18 -3.53 -11.71 -6.76
N GLN A 19 -4.34 -12.58 -7.35
CA GLN A 19 -5.67 -12.19 -7.82
C GLN A 19 -6.58 -11.79 -6.67
N GLU A 20 -6.57 -12.54 -5.59
CA GLU A 20 -7.36 -12.22 -4.40
C GLU A 20 -6.92 -10.91 -3.76
N PHE A 21 -5.61 -10.73 -3.66
CA PHE A 21 -5.07 -9.55 -3.01
C PHE A 21 -5.33 -8.28 -3.82
N SER A 22 -5.23 -8.35 -5.14
CA SER A 22 -5.48 -7.20 -6.00
C SER A 22 -6.96 -6.93 -6.25
N ALA A 23 -7.78 -7.97 -6.24
CA ALA A 23 -9.26 -7.97 -6.18
C ALA A 23 -9.96 -6.84 -6.94
N GLY A 24 -9.61 -6.63 -8.20
CA GLY A 24 -10.28 -5.62 -9.04
C GLY A 24 -9.80 -4.19 -8.83
N ILE A 25 -8.90 -3.95 -7.87
CA ILE A 25 -8.31 -2.63 -7.67
C ILE A 25 -7.33 -2.33 -8.79
N VAL A 26 -6.47 -3.30 -9.07
CA VAL A 26 -5.55 -3.28 -10.20
C VAL A 26 -5.59 -4.66 -10.85
N SER A 27 -5.13 -4.76 -12.10
CA SER A 27 -5.07 -6.07 -12.74
C SER A 27 -4.03 -6.95 -12.04
N GLN A 28 -4.24 -8.26 -12.11
CA GLN A 28 -3.28 -9.20 -11.54
C GLN A 28 -1.90 -9.02 -12.17
N SER A 29 -1.85 -8.79 -13.47
CA SER A 29 -0.60 -8.59 -14.20
C SER A 29 0.15 -7.36 -13.68
N TYR A 30 -0.55 -6.26 -13.50
CA TYR A 30 0.04 -5.04 -12.94
C TYR A 30 0.52 -5.27 -11.51
N TYR A 31 -0.31 -5.89 -10.70
CA TYR A 31 0.05 -6.18 -9.31
C TYR A 31 1.29 -7.07 -9.22
N SER A 32 1.36 -8.10 -10.07
CA SER A 32 2.53 -8.99 -10.12
C SER A 32 3.82 -8.20 -10.37
N LYS A 33 3.76 -7.22 -11.28
CA LYS A 33 4.90 -6.37 -11.58
C LYS A 33 5.27 -5.48 -10.41
N VAL A 34 4.28 -5.02 -9.64
CA VAL A 34 4.54 -4.25 -8.42
C VAL A 34 5.31 -5.10 -7.41
N GLU A 35 4.90 -6.34 -7.19
CA GLU A 35 5.62 -7.23 -6.27
C GLU A 35 7.06 -7.49 -6.70
N LYS A 36 7.30 -7.50 -8.01
CA LYS A 36 8.64 -7.73 -8.56
C LYS A 36 9.47 -6.46 -8.70
N ASN A 37 8.95 -5.33 -8.25
CA ASN A 37 9.60 -4.03 -8.36
C ASN A 37 9.79 -3.56 -9.81
N MET A 38 8.97 -4.06 -10.72
CA MET A 38 9.01 -3.65 -12.14
C MET A 38 8.12 -2.46 -12.41
N HIS A 39 7.19 -2.17 -11.52
CA HIS A 39 6.31 -1.01 -11.59
C HIS A 39 6.15 -0.38 -10.22
N ARG A 40 6.05 0.94 -10.19
CA ARG A 40 5.65 1.66 -8.98
C ARG A 40 4.14 1.69 -8.90
N ILE A 41 3.63 1.42 -7.72
CA ILE A 41 2.20 1.57 -7.48
C ILE A 41 1.90 3.04 -7.19
N THR A 42 0.73 3.52 -7.62
CA THR A 42 0.30 4.88 -7.27
C THR A 42 -0.15 4.91 -5.80
N ALA A 43 -0.14 6.11 -5.22
CA ALA A 43 -0.62 6.28 -3.84
C ALA A 43 -2.08 5.86 -3.70
N ASP A 44 -2.90 6.20 -4.68
CA ASP A 44 -4.32 5.84 -4.65
C ASP A 44 -4.53 4.33 -4.67
N ASP A 45 -3.83 3.64 -5.56
CA ASP A 45 -3.96 2.18 -5.66
C ASP A 45 -3.43 1.49 -4.41
N LEU A 46 -2.31 1.98 -3.87
CA LEU A 46 -1.76 1.43 -2.64
C LEU A 46 -2.75 1.57 -1.49
N LEU A 47 -3.34 2.74 -1.34
CA LEU A 47 -4.31 2.99 -0.28
C LEU A 47 -5.50 2.05 -0.39
N LEU A 48 -6.01 1.85 -1.61
CA LEU A 48 -7.11 0.93 -1.85
C LEU A 48 -6.74 -0.52 -1.54
N LEU A 49 -5.54 -0.94 -1.93
CA LEU A 49 -5.06 -2.29 -1.64
C LEU A 49 -4.94 -2.52 -0.13
N LEU A 50 -4.36 -1.58 0.58
CA LEU A 50 -4.20 -1.71 2.03
C LEU A 50 -5.55 -1.76 2.73
N THR A 51 -6.47 -0.89 2.34
CA THR A 51 -7.81 -0.85 2.91
C THR A 51 -8.57 -2.14 2.62
N HIS A 52 -8.53 -2.59 1.38
CA HIS A 52 -9.21 -3.82 0.97
C HIS A 52 -8.71 -5.03 1.74
N ASN A 53 -7.42 -5.09 2.00
CA ASN A 53 -6.81 -6.23 2.66
C ASN A 53 -6.65 -6.04 4.17
N ALA A 54 -7.31 -5.03 4.73
CA ALA A 54 -7.33 -4.75 6.16
C ALA A 54 -5.93 -4.52 6.75
N ILE A 55 -5.07 -3.85 6.00
CA ILE A 55 -3.73 -3.50 6.44
C ILE A 55 -3.73 -2.03 6.87
N PRO A 56 -3.47 -1.74 8.15
CA PRO A 56 -3.41 -0.34 8.58
C PRO A 56 -2.28 0.40 7.86
N VAL A 57 -2.62 1.54 7.27
CA VAL A 57 -1.66 2.34 6.49
C VAL A 57 -0.45 2.71 7.33
N LYS A 58 -0.68 3.16 8.55
CA LYS A 58 0.40 3.53 9.46
C LYS A 58 1.37 2.37 9.69
N ASN A 59 0.84 1.18 9.97
CA ASN A 59 1.67 0.01 10.23
C ASN A 59 2.49 -0.37 9.01
N PHE A 60 1.88 -0.28 7.85
CA PHE A 60 2.57 -0.58 6.60
C PHE A 60 3.79 0.31 6.41
N PHE A 61 3.61 1.63 6.54
CA PHE A 61 4.70 2.57 6.33
C PHE A 61 5.73 2.53 7.45
N GLU A 62 5.32 2.29 8.69
CA GLU A 62 6.27 2.11 9.78
C GLU A 62 7.20 0.93 9.52
N LYS A 63 6.65 -0.16 9.01
CA LYS A 63 7.46 -1.34 8.70
C LYS A 63 8.45 -1.08 7.57
N LEU A 64 8.05 -0.27 6.58
CA LEU A 64 8.97 0.13 5.52
C LEU A 64 10.11 1.00 6.04
N GLU A 65 9.84 1.88 6.99
CA GLU A 65 10.82 2.82 7.53
C GLU A 65 11.92 2.14 8.34
N ILE A 66 11.71 0.90 8.76
CA ILE A 66 12.73 0.12 9.47
C ILE A 66 13.83 -0.32 8.52
N ASP A 67 13.58 -0.35 7.21
CA ASP A 67 14.57 -0.74 6.22
C ASP A 67 15.69 0.29 6.15
N PRO A 68 16.98 -0.11 6.26
CA PRO A 68 18.09 0.83 6.30
C PRO A 68 18.45 1.44 4.94
N HIS A 69 17.81 1.08 3.85
CA HIS A 69 18.14 1.60 2.53
C HIS A 69 17.54 2.99 2.32
N GLN A 70 18.41 4.02 2.32
CA GLN A 70 17.97 5.41 2.22
C GLN A 70 17.17 5.72 0.98
N GLN A 71 17.51 5.12 -0.15
CA GLN A 71 16.77 5.36 -1.39
C GLN A 71 15.32 4.91 -1.27
N GLN A 72 15.10 3.80 -0.59
CA GLN A 72 13.75 3.31 -0.34
C GLN A 72 13.02 4.19 0.66
N LEU A 73 13.72 4.70 1.67
CA LEU A 73 13.13 5.63 2.61
C LEU A 73 12.60 6.89 1.93
N ASN A 74 13.37 7.44 0.98
CA ASN A 74 12.90 8.61 0.24
C ASN A 74 11.65 8.32 -0.57
N GLN A 75 11.59 7.15 -1.20
CA GLN A 75 10.41 6.71 -1.94
C GLN A 75 9.20 6.53 -1.03
N VAL A 76 9.43 5.90 0.12
CA VAL A 76 8.39 5.65 1.11
C VAL A 76 7.85 6.97 1.66
N ASN A 77 8.73 7.89 1.98
CA ASN A 77 8.32 9.20 2.52
C ASN A 77 7.46 9.97 1.51
N ALA A 78 7.86 9.97 0.24
CA ALA A 78 7.10 10.65 -0.79
C ALA A 78 5.72 10.04 -0.95
N LEU A 79 5.65 8.71 -0.97
CA LEU A 79 4.38 8.01 -1.12
C LEU A 79 3.50 8.20 0.11
N PHE A 80 4.08 8.18 1.29
CA PHE A 80 3.35 8.42 2.54
C PHE A 80 2.78 9.83 2.56
N GLU A 81 3.54 10.82 2.12
CA GLU A 81 3.06 12.20 2.03
C GLU A 81 1.89 12.31 1.07
N GLU A 82 1.95 11.64 -0.09
CA GLU A 82 0.84 11.63 -1.03
C GLU A 82 -0.41 11.03 -0.42
N VAL A 83 -0.28 9.92 0.28
CA VAL A 83 -1.41 9.27 0.94
C VAL A 83 -2.00 10.19 2.01
N THR A 84 -1.14 10.83 2.80
CA THR A 84 -1.57 11.75 3.84
C THR A 84 -2.29 12.96 3.25
N LYS A 85 -1.74 13.49 2.15
CA LYS A 85 -2.34 14.61 1.44
C LYS A 85 -3.72 14.25 0.90
N ALA A 86 -3.84 13.07 0.30
CA ALA A 86 -5.12 12.59 -0.21
C ALA A 86 -6.14 12.48 0.91
N ASN A 87 -5.72 12.06 2.09
CA ASN A 87 -6.59 11.96 3.26
C ASN A 87 -7.09 13.32 3.74
N TYR A 88 -6.29 14.37 3.54
CA TYR A 88 -6.65 15.71 4.00
C TYR A 88 -7.35 16.55 2.95
N SER A 89 -7.24 16.18 1.67
CA SER A 89 -7.63 17.09 0.59
C SER A 89 -9.12 17.11 0.30
N ASP A 90 -9.86 16.08 0.67
CA ASP A 90 -11.29 15.99 0.34
C ASP A 90 -12.00 14.95 1.21
N ASN A 91 -13.08 14.40 0.67
CA ASN A 91 -13.88 13.38 1.35
C ASN A 91 -13.12 12.07 1.58
N SER A 92 -11.95 11.89 1.00
CA SER A 92 -11.16 10.69 1.19
C SER A 92 -10.82 10.48 2.65
N LEU A 93 -10.45 11.54 3.35
CA LEU A 93 -10.15 11.46 4.78
C LEU A 93 -11.37 10.99 5.58
N ALA A 94 -12.53 11.55 5.30
CA ALA A 94 -13.76 11.16 5.98
C ALA A 94 -14.11 9.70 5.71
N LYS A 95 -13.95 9.26 4.47
CA LYS A 95 -14.21 7.86 4.10
C LYS A 95 -13.26 6.91 4.80
N ILE A 96 -12.00 7.27 4.87
CA ILE A 96 -10.99 6.42 5.51
C ILE A 96 -11.23 6.37 7.01
N LYS A 97 -11.55 7.50 7.63
CA LYS A 97 -11.90 7.53 9.05
C LYS A 97 -13.10 6.67 9.35
N LYS A 98 -14.12 6.73 8.53
CA LYS A 98 -15.30 5.88 8.72
C LYS A 98 -14.95 4.41 8.66
N ILE A 99 -14.10 4.03 7.71
CA ILE A 99 -13.65 2.65 7.58
C ILE A 99 -12.88 2.23 8.84
N LYS A 100 -12.01 3.08 9.34
CA LYS A 100 -11.20 2.78 10.53
C LYS A 100 -12.00 2.75 11.81
N GLU A 101 -13.01 3.58 11.91
CA GLU A 101 -13.84 3.69 13.11
C GLU A 101 -14.90 2.60 13.21
N LYS A 102 -15.12 1.90 12.13
CA LYS A 102 -16.02 0.77 12.15
C LYS A 102 -15.33 -0.48 12.64
#